data_f446dda01919801beb67c03e7cbf7ae6
#
_entry.id   f446dda01919801beb67c03e7cbf7ae6
#
_cell.length_a   1.000
_cell.length_b   1.000
_cell.length_c   1.000
_cell.angle_alpha   90.00
_cell.angle_beta   90.00
_cell.angle_gamma   90.00
#
_symmetry.space_group_name_H-M   'P 1'
#
loop_
_entity.id
_entity.type
_entity.pdbx_description
1 polymer ?
#
loop_
_entity_poly.entity_id
_entity_poly.type
_entity_poly.pdbx_seq_one_letter_code
_entity_poly.pdbx_strand_id
1 'polypeptide(L)'
;MGTKAVETSSSDFVHAALAAGADNPSAFLALNTGNSHFTVPGLDGVITYRESGRWLVQFGGPVGRDAAAVLERFGAFARSGRRRVVAVQAQAHDVPVYEAAGYVVNQVGASYAVDLARFTLRGGPFVKLRNKIARATRAGLVVREVPQAAWGDRMRALDARWLAAKGRHAKPLEFLVGEYGGPVQHARRLFVGTIDGELAGYVSYSPAYGSRPGWLHDLSRRAPDGPPGVMEAVNATAMATFREEGARWLHFGFTPFTGLSPDFATTSESRWFRWLVTQLGERGAAIYPAATQLAYKQKWAPHAVTPDYIAVHPTASLR
;
A
#
# COMPACT_ATOMS: atom_id res chain seq x y z
N MET A 1 32.84 15.14 -14.48
CA MET A 1 31.55 15.42 -15.15
C MET A 1 30.45 15.19 -14.13
N GLY A 2 29.89 16.27 -13.58
CA GLY A 2 28.88 16.19 -12.52
C GLY A 2 27.55 15.69 -13.08
N THR A 3 27.03 14.63 -12.54
CA THR A 3 25.73 14.06 -12.86
C THR A 3 24.65 15.01 -12.29
N LYS A 4 24.16 15.93 -13.09
CA LYS A 4 22.90 16.61 -12.81
C LYS A 4 21.79 15.58 -13.02
N ALA A 5 21.38 14.95 -11.99
CA ALA A 5 20.19 14.11 -11.95
C ALA A 5 19.35 14.57 -10.77
N VAL A 6 18.44 15.46 -11.00
CA VAL A 6 17.17 15.65 -10.29
C VAL A 6 16.38 16.65 -11.12
N GLU A 7 15.73 16.19 -12.14
CA GLU A 7 14.53 16.90 -12.60
C GLU A 7 13.37 16.36 -11.78
N THR A 8 12.67 17.25 -11.09
CA THR A 8 11.38 16.96 -10.47
C THR A 8 10.42 16.68 -11.61
N SER A 9 10.31 15.42 -12.01
CA SER A 9 9.35 15.00 -13.03
C SER A 9 7.95 15.40 -12.57
N SER A 10 7.13 15.93 -13.46
CA SER A 10 5.76 16.32 -13.12
C SER A 10 5.00 15.08 -12.59
N SER A 11 4.08 15.28 -11.66
CA SER A 11 3.22 14.21 -11.14
C SER A 11 2.52 13.44 -12.26
N ASP A 12 2.19 14.11 -13.36
CA ASP A 12 1.52 13.50 -14.51
C ASP A 12 2.44 12.54 -15.27
N PHE A 13 3.73 12.90 -15.44
CA PHE A 13 4.72 12.00 -16.05
C PHE A 13 4.91 10.74 -15.23
N VAL A 14 5.09 10.90 -13.90
CA VAL A 14 5.25 9.74 -12.99
C VAL A 14 3.99 8.90 -12.98
N HIS A 15 2.81 9.51 -12.94
CA HIS A 15 1.54 8.79 -13.01
C HIS A 15 1.42 7.98 -14.30
N ALA A 16 1.75 8.57 -15.45
CA ALA A 16 1.73 7.87 -16.74
C ALA A 16 2.71 6.68 -16.75
N ALA A 17 3.93 6.86 -16.22
CA ALA A 17 4.93 5.80 -16.13
C ALA A 17 4.44 4.64 -15.22
N LEU A 18 3.85 4.96 -14.08
CA LEU A 18 3.27 3.95 -13.16
C LEU A 18 2.10 3.21 -13.82
N ALA A 19 1.20 3.93 -14.48
CA ALA A 19 0.06 3.33 -15.17
C ALA A 19 0.47 2.39 -16.31
N ALA A 20 1.59 2.70 -17.00
CA ALA A 20 2.10 1.90 -18.11
C ALA A 20 2.92 0.68 -17.67
N GLY A 21 3.65 0.75 -16.55
CA GLY A 21 4.67 -0.23 -16.24
C GLY A 21 4.66 -0.81 -14.81
N ALA A 22 3.89 -0.26 -13.88
CA ALA A 22 3.90 -0.77 -12.51
C ALA A 22 3.01 -1.99 -12.34
N ASP A 23 3.53 -3.07 -11.77
CA ASP A 23 2.77 -4.28 -11.39
C ASP A 23 2.58 -4.41 -9.87
N ASN A 24 3.07 -3.44 -9.10
CA ASN A 24 2.79 -3.35 -7.67
C ASN A 24 1.39 -2.76 -7.46
N PRO A 25 0.46 -3.46 -6.79
CA PRO A 25 -0.89 -2.95 -6.57
C PRO A 25 -0.93 -1.65 -5.74
N SER A 26 0.12 -1.37 -4.97
CA SER A 26 0.27 -0.14 -4.19
C SER A 26 1.00 0.98 -4.94
N ALA A 27 1.33 0.81 -6.23
CA ALA A 27 2.17 1.75 -6.98
C ALA A 27 1.64 3.19 -6.98
N PHE A 28 0.32 3.38 -6.92
CA PHE A 28 -0.28 4.70 -6.87
C PHE A 28 0.16 5.52 -5.64
N LEU A 29 0.56 4.87 -4.53
CA LEU A 29 1.08 5.55 -3.34
C LEU A 29 2.41 6.27 -3.61
N ALA A 30 3.12 5.91 -4.68
CA ALA A 30 4.30 6.62 -5.15
C ALA A 30 4.04 8.10 -5.45
N LEU A 31 2.79 8.45 -5.77
CA LEU A 31 2.33 9.81 -6.09
C LEU A 31 1.94 10.62 -4.86
N ASN A 32 2.03 10.07 -3.67
CA ASN A 32 1.73 10.77 -2.43
C ASN A 32 2.66 11.97 -2.23
N THR A 33 2.11 13.02 -1.62
CA THR A 33 2.84 14.24 -1.28
C THR A 33 4.11 13.94 -0.47
N GLY A 34 5.21 14.64 -0.79
CA GLY A 34 6.50 14.48 -0.11
C GLY A 34 7.34 13.30 -0.61
N ASN A 35 6.90 12.57 -1.62
CA ASN A 35 7.75 11.65 -2.35
C ASN A 35 8.59 12.38 -3.40
N SER A 36 9.81 11.90 -3.62
CA SER A 36 10.71 12.34 -4.67
C SER A 36 10.79 11.27 -5.75
N HIS A 37 11.05 11.69 -6.98
CA HIS A 37 11.14 10.80 -8.12
C HIS A 37 12.52 10.94 -8.78
N PHE A 38 13.22 9.84 -8.93
CA PHE A 38 14.50 9.78 -9.60
C PHE A 38 14.30 9.26 -11.02
N THR A 39 14.72 10.06 -11.98
CA THR A 39 14.73 9.72 -13.41
C THR A 39 16.10 10.01 -14.01
N VAL A 40 16.44 9.39 -15.11
CA VAL A 40 17.69 9.58 -15.83
C VAL A 40 17.39 9.97 -17.27
N PRO A 41 17.89 11.09 -17.77
CA PRO A 41 17.70 11.47 -19.16
C PRO A 41 18.12 10.35 -20.12
N GLY A 42 17.26 10.01 -21.07
CA GLY A 42 17.51 8.96 -22.06
C GLY A 42 17.22 7.52 -21.58
N LEU A 43 16.80 7.31 -20.34
CA LEU A 43 16.34 6.03 -19.82
C LEU A 43 14.84 6.08 -19.54
N ASP A 44 14.13 5.01 -19.93
CA ASP A 44 12.72 4.82 -19.63
C ASP A 44 12.59 4.13 -18.25
N GLY A 45 12.52 4.96 -17.20
CA GLY A 45 12.31 4.44 -15.87
C GLY A 45 12.25 5.51 -14.78
N VAL A 46 11.57 5.16 -13.69
CA VAL A 46 11.41 6.01 -12.52
C VAL A 46 11.56 5.20 -11.22
N ILE A 47 12.23 5.80 -10.25
CA ILE A 47 12.28 5.31 -8.87
C ILE A 47 11.65 6.36 -7.97
N THR A 48 10.66 5.95 -7.19
CA THR A 48 10.07 6.80 -6.15
C THR A 48 10.75 6.54 -4.81
N TYR A 49 11.11 7.60 -4.11
CA TYR A 49 11.78 7.49 -2.83
C TYR A 49 11.42 8.65 -1.90
N ARG A 50 11.75 8.47 -0.62
CA ARG A 50 11.70 9.53 0.40
C ARG A 50 12.99 9.51 1.21
N GLU A 51 13.47 10.70 1.57
CA GLU A 51 14.62 10.81 2.43
C GLU A 51 14.25 10.63 3.91
N SER A 52 15.01 9.83 4.63
CA SER A 52 14.87 9.61 6.06
C SER A 52 16.25 9.47 6.72
N GLY A 53 16.75 10.54 7.33
CA GLY A 53 18.10 10.58 7.87
C GLY A 53 19.15 10.24 6.82
N ARG A 54 19.90 9.14 7.01
CA ARG A 54 20.89 8.64 6.05
C ARG A 54 20.32 7.71 4.99
N TRP A 55 19.02 7.46 5.01
CA TRP A 55 18.39 6.51 4.13
C TRP A 55 17.63 7.21 3.00
N LEU A 56 17.73 6.65 1.81
CA LEU A 56 16.77 6.81 0.73
C LEU A 56 15.84 5.60 0.80
N VAL A 57 14.62 5.83 1.26
CA VAL A 57 13.59 4.79 1.36
C VAL A 57 12.86 4.77 0.04
N GLN A 58 13.16 3.80 -0.80
CA GLN A 58 12.54 3.58 -2.09
C GLN A 58 11.20 2.86 -1.89
N PHE A 59 10.18 3.26 -2.63
CA PHE A 59 8.86 2.63 -2.62
C PHE A 59 8.69 1.75 -3.86
N GLY A 60 8.46 0.46 -3.64
CA GLY A 60 8.36 -0.54 -4.71
C GLY A 60 9.66 -0.76 -5.47
N GLY A 61 9.55 -1.44 -6.61
CA GLY A 61 10.64 -1.60 -7.57
C GLY A 61 10.85 -0.36 -8.45
N PRO A 62 11.94 -0.31 -9.24
CA PRO A 62 12.06 0.64 -10.33
C PRO A 62 11.01 0.31 -11.41
N VAL A 63 10.33 1.32 -11.93
CA VAL A 63 9.28 1.15 -12.94
C VAL A 63 9.77 1.65 -14.29
N GLY A 64 9.57 0.89 -15.36
CA GLY A 64 9.96 1.23 -16.72
C GLY A 64 10.83 0.14 -17.37
N ARG A 65 11.08 0.27 -18.67
CA ARG A 65 11.84 -0.72 -19.45
C ARG A 65 13.32 -0.81 -19.06
N ASP A 66 13.90 0.33 -18.62
CA ASP A 66 15.30 0.43 -18.24
C ASP A 66 15.51 0.33 -16.73
N ALA A 67 14.62 -0.42 -16.04
CA ALA A 67 14.58 -0.56 -14.57
C ALA A 67 15.95 -0.86 -13.94
N ALA A 68 16.72 -1.79 -14.51
CA ALA A 68 18.05 -2.16 -14.01
C ALA A 68 19.05 -1.01 -14.12
N ALA A 69 19.09 -0.32 -15.26
CA ALA A 69 19.97 0.82 -15.49
C ALA A 69 19.63 2.01 -14.57
N VAL A 70 18.34 2.28 -14.38
CA VAL A 70 17.87 3.34 -13.47
C VAL A 70 18.20 3.00 -12.02
N LEU A 71 18.09 1.73 -11.60
CA LEU A 71 18.48 1.28 -10.26
C LEU A 71 19.98 1.44 -10.01
N GLU A 72 20.82 1.10 -11.00
CA GLU A 72 22.28 1.31 -10.92
C GLU A 72 22.63 2.80 -10.72
N ARG A 73 21.99 3.68 -11.52
CA ARG A 73 22.18 5.14 -11.42
C ARG A 73 21.68 5.69 -10.09
N PHE A 74 20.57 5.18 -9.59
CA PHE A 74 20.04 5.54 -8.27
C PHE A 74 21.02 5.13 -7.15
N GLY A 75 21.59 3.92 -7.24
CA GLY A 75 22.63 3.48 -6.31
C GLY A 75 23.87 4.37 -6.35
N ALA A 76 24.32 4.82 -7.53
CA ALA A 76 25.41 5.78 -7.67
C ALA A 76 25.06 7.16 -7.06
N PHE A 77 23.84 7.65 -7.31
CA PHE A 77 23.32 8.87 -6.70
C PHE A 77 23.31 8.78 -5.16
N ALA A 78 22.83 7.69 -4.60
CA ALA A 78 22.84 7.47 -3.16
C ALA A 78 24.25 7.48 -2.57
N ARG A 79 25.20 6.79 -3.22
CA ARG A 79 26.62 6.75 -2.79
C ARG A 79 27.28 8.12 -2.82
N SER A 80 27.05 8.92 -3.87
CA SER A 80 27.61 10.29 -3.97
C SER A 80 27.12 11.18 -2.83
N GLY A 81 25.87 11.01 -2.38
CA GLY A 81 25.29 11.70 -1.23
C GLY A 81 25.59 11.04 0.12
N ARG A 82 26.45 10.00 0.17
CA ARG A 82 26.71 9.20 1.39
C ARG A 82 25.43 8.66 2.03
N ARG A 83 24.46 8.31 1.20
CA ARG A 83 23.16 7.76 1.60
C ARG A 83 23.13 6.24 1.43
N ARG A 84 22.28 5.59 2.19
CA ARG A 84 21.97 4.16 2.10
C ARG A 84 20.62 3.98 1.42
N VAL A 85 20.46 2.91 0.67
CA VAL A 85 19.19 2.61 0.00
C VAL A 85 18.50 1.43 0.69
N VAL A 86 17.23 1.57 0.94
CA VAL A 86 16.31 0.49 1.30
C VAL A 86 15.06 0.61 0.44
N ALA A 87 14.72 -0.44 -0.31
CA ALA A 87 13.46 -0.53 -1.02
C ALA A 87 12.45 -1.32 -0.19
N VAL A 88 11.23 -0.81 -0.09
CA VAL A 88 10.11 -1.45 0.64
C VAL A 88 8.98 -1.77 -0.32
N GLN A 89 8.23 -2.83 -0.06
CA GLN A 89 7.15 -3.32 -0.92
C GLN A 89 7.62 -3.64 -2.36
N ALA A 90 8.86 -4.11 -2.54
CA ALA A 90 9.28 -4.68 -3.81
C ALA A 90 8.48 -5.97 -4.07
N GLN A 91 8.19 -6.25 -5.34
CA GLN A 91 7.41 -7.40 -5.76
C GLN A 91 8.33 -8.54 -6.25
N ALA A 92 7.78 -9.73 -6.45
CA ALA A 92 8.58 -10.89 -6.87
C ALA A 92 9.32 -10.67 -8.20
N HIS A 93 8.76 -9.91 -9.14
CA HIS A 93 9.39 -9.59 -10.41
C HIS A 93 10.56 -8.60 -10.28
N ASP A 94 10.62 -7.82 -9.19
CA ASP A 94 11.72 -6.90 -8.90
C ASP A 94 12.95 -7.62 -8.33
N VAL A 95 12.75 -8.79 -7.70
CA VAL A 95 13.81 -9.51 -6.98
C VAL A 95 15.06 -9.74 -7.85
N PRO A 96 14.96 -10.26 -9.09
CA PRO A 96 16.14 -10.47 -9.94
C PRO A 96 16.90 -9.19 -10.25
N VAL A 97 16.21 -8.07 -10.40
CA VAL A 97 16.84 -6.74 -10.68
C VAL A 97 17.64 -6.28 -9.47
N TYR A 98 17.10 -6.43 -8.27
CA TYR A 98 17.80 -6.07 -7.04
C TYR A 98 18.98 -7.00 -6.76
N GLU A 99 18.82 -8.31 -6.94
CA GLU A 99 19.89 -9.30 -6.73
C GLU A 99 21.07 -9.05 -7.69
N ALA A 100 20.77 -8.80 -8.98
CA ALA A 100 21.79 -8.45 -9.97
C ALA A 100 22.54 -7.17 -9.62
N ALA A 101 21.88 -6.22 -8.96
CA ALA A 101 22.49 -4.99 -8.45
C ALA A 101 23.19 -5.16 -7.08
N GLY A 102 23.25 -6.39 -6.56
CA GLY A 102 23.96 -6.74 -5.33
C GLY A 102 23.19 -6.42 -4.03
N TYR A 103 21.88 -6.26 -4.08
CA TYR A 103 21.06 -6.07 -2.88
C TYR A 103 20.82 -7.39 -2.17
N VAL A 104 20.69 -7.31 -0.85
CA VAL A 104 20.12 -8.38 -0.01
C VAL A 104 18.61 -8.21 -0.02
N VAL A 105 17.88 -9.24 -0.46
CA VAL A 105 16.42 -9.20 -0.61
C VAL A 105 15.80 -10.23 0.30
N ASN A 106 14.84 -9.80 1.13
CA ASN A 106 14.10 -10.70 2.02
C ASN A 106 12.60 -10.49 1.89
N GLN A 107 11.81 -11.54 1.96
CA GLN A 107 10.37 -11.41 2.15
C GLN A 107 10.08 -10.76 3.51
N VAL A 108 9.17 -9.79 3.53
CA VAL A 108 8.83 -9.03 4.75
C VAL A 108 7.33 -9.09 5.08
N GLY A 109 6.53 -9.63 4.17
CA GLY A 109 5.09 -9.77 4.35
C GLY A 109 4.41 -10.20 3.07
N ALA A 110 3.11 -9.92 2.98
CA ALA A 110 2.33 -10.23 1.80
C ALA A 110 1.22 -9.21 1.53
N SER A 111 0.83 -9.10 0.28
CA SER A 111 -0.32 -8.35 -0.23
C SER A 111 -1.48 -9.28 -0.54
N TYR A 112 -2.70 -8.82 -0.29
CA TYR A 112 -3.92 -9.61 -0.39
C TYR A 112 -4.88 -8.99 -1.39
N ALA A 113 -5.47 -9.81 -2.29
CA ALA A 113 -6.41 -9.33 -3.29
C ALA A 113 -7.61 -10.27 -3.48
N VAL A 114 -8.74 -9.68 -3.82
CA VAL A 114 -10.00 -10.35 -4.12
C VAL A 114 -10.33 -10.21 -5.60
N ASP A 115 -10.57 -11.31 -6.29
CA ASP A 115 -11.14 -11.33 -7.64
C ASP A 115 -12.65 -11.04 -7.53
N LEU A 116 -13.06 -9.85 -7.96
CA LEU A 116 -14.43 -9.37 -7.84
C LEU A 116 -15.43 -10.17 -8.68
N ALA A 117 -14.96 -10.77 -9.79
CA ALA A 117 -15.81 -11.63 -10.63
C ALA A 117 -16.17 -12.94 -9.91
N ARG A 118 -15.30 -13.44 -9.06
CA ARG A 118 -15.47 -14.68 -8.29
C ARG A 118 -16.06 -14.44 -6.89
N PHE A 119 -15.97 -13.20 -6.40
CA PHE A 119 -16.33 -12.86 -5.04
C PHE A 119 -17.86 -12.90 -4.84
N THR A 120 -18.28 -13.53 -3.76
CA THR A 120 -19.66 -13.54 -3.30
C THR A 120 -19.69 -13.50 -1.77
N LEU A 121 -20.66 -12.81 -1.22
CA LEU A 121 -20.95 -12.86 0.22
C LEU A 121 -21.82 -14.08 0.62
N ARG A 122 -22.18 -14.96 -0.32
CA ARG A 122 -23.00 -16.15 -0.04
C ARG A 122 -22.19 -17.25 0.65
N GLY A 123 -22.88 -18.15 1.33
CA GLY A 123 -22.28 -19.32 1.97
C GLY A 123 -21.84 -19.13 3.43
N GLY A 124 -21.45 -20.25 4.03
CA GLY A 124 -21.06 -20.35 5.46
C GLY A 124 -19.91 -19.46 5.89
N PRO A 125 -18.79 -19.40 5.12
CA PRO A 125 -17.62 -18.59 5.48
C PRO A 125 -17.94 -17.11 5.70
N PHE A 126 -18.95 -16.58 5.03
CA PHE A 126 -19.31 -15.17 5.09
C PHE A 126 -20.45 -14.82 6.07
N VAL A 127 -20.97 -15.77 6.85
CA VAL A 127 -22.05 -15.51 7.82
C VAL A 127 -21.68 -14.40 8.80
N LYS A 128 -20.48 -14.46 9.39
CA LYS A 128 -20.02 -13.44 10.34
C LYS A 128 -19.89 -12.07 9.68
N LEU A 129 -19.44 -12.02 8.43
CA LEU A 129 -19.31 -10.79 7.66
C LEU A 129 -20.67 -10.17 7.34
N ARG A 130 -21.60 -10.98 6.82
CA ARG A 130 -22.99 -10.54 6.57
C ARG A 130 -23.68 -10.03 7.84
N ASN A 131 -23.52 -10.72 8.96
CA ASN A 131 -24.10 -10.31 10.24
C ASN A 131 -23.56 -8.96 10.72
N LYS A 132 -22.27 -8.69 10.51
CA LYS A 132 -21.68 -7.39 10.82
C LYS A 132 -22.24 -6.28 9.94
N ILE A 133 -22.31 -6.51 8.63
CA ILE A 133 -22.90 -5.57 7.66
C ILE A 133 -24.35 -5.28 8.05
N ALA A 134 -25.18 -6.32 8.25
CA ALA A 134 -26.56 -6.17 8.64
C ALA A 134 -26.75 -5.43 9.98
N ARG A 135 -25.82 -5.59 10.93
CA ARG A 135 -25.83 -4.84 12.19
C ARG A 135 -25.60 -3.36 11.97
N ALA A 136 -24.63 -2.98 11.14
CA ALA A 136 -24.37 -1.59 10.80
C ALA A 136 -25.56 -0.97 10.05
N THR A 137 -26.15 -1.70 9.08
CA THR A 137 -27.35 -1.25 8.35
C THR A 137 -28.54 -1.01 9.28
N ARG A 138 -28.79 -1.94 10.22
CA ARG A 138 -29.86 -1.75 11.23
C ARG A 138 -29.61 -0.58 12.18
N ALA A 139 -28.37 -0.18 12.37
CA ALA A 139 -28.00 1.02 13.11
C ALA A 139 -28.12 2.31 12.27
N GLY A 140 -28.76 2.27 11.10
CA GLY A 140 -28.99 3.43 10.24
C GLY A 140 -27.83 3.76 9.29
N LEU A 141 -26.84 2.86 9.12
CA LEU A 141 -25.72 3.13 8.22
C LEU A 141 -26.19 3.21 6.76
N VAL A 142 -25.87 4.34 6.13
CA VAL A 142 -26.02 4.57 4.69
C VAL A 142 -24.62 4.73 4.08
N VAL A 143 -24.31 3.95 3.04
CA VAL A 143 -23.05 4.01 2.34
C VAL A 143 -23.22 4.64 0.97
N ARG A 144 -22.34 5.57 0.59
CA ARG A 144 -22.36 6.26 -0.70
C ARG A 144 -20.95 6.49 -1.21
N GLU A 145 -20.78 6.47 -2.52
CA GLU A 145 -19.63 7.09 -3.17
C GLU A 145 -19.88 8.60 -3.24
N VAL A 146 -18.83 9.38 -2.98
CA VAL A 146 -18.95 10.83 -2.91
C VAL A 146 -17.71 11.53 -3.47
N PRO A 147 -17.83 12.75 -4.02
CA PRO A 147 -16.68 13.56 -4.38
C PRO A 147 -15.95 14.01 -3.11
N GLN A 148 -14.63 13.80 -3.08
CA GLN A 148 -13.85 14.07 -1.89
C GLN A 148 -13.85 15.56 -1.48
N ALA A 149 -13.91 16.50 -2.43
CA ALA A 149 -13.90 17.92 -2.15
C ALA A 149 -14.99 18.35 -1.14
N ALA A 150 -16.15 17.69 -1.17
CA ALA A 150 -17.27 17.97 -0.27
C ALA A 150 -17.12 17.35 1.13
N TRP A 151 -16.12 16.45 1.33
CA TRP A 151 -16.00 15.67 2.57
C TRP A 151 -14.70 15.89 3.34
N GLY A 152 -13.76 16.65 2.79
CA GLY A 152 -12.43 16.85 3.36
C GLY A 152 -12.43 17.27 4.84
N ASP A 153 -13.28 18.24 5.23
CA ASP A 153 -13.37 18.71 6.62
C ASP A 153 -13.88 17.62 7.56
N ARG A 154 -14.92 16.89 7.15
CA ARG A 154 -15.48 15.77 7.93
C ARG A 154 -14.47 14.63 8.08
N MET A 155 -13.70 14.34 7.03
CA MET A 155 -12.62 13.35 7.08
C MET A 155 -11.54 13.77 8.05
N ARG A 156 -11.07 15.03 8.01
CA ARG A 156 -10.06 15.54 8.95
C ARG A 156 -10.55 15.47 10.41
N ALA A 157 -11.80 15.83 10.66
CA ALA A 157 -12.41 15.73 11.99
C ALA A 157 -12.45 14.28 12.48
N LEU A 158 -12.82 13.33 11.61
CA LEU A 158 -12.82 11.91 11.95
C LEU A 158 -11.40 11.37 12.20
N ASP A 159 -10.42 11.79 11.40
CA ASP A 159 -9.02 11.40 11.56
C ASP A 159 -8.46 11.86 12.90
N ALA A 160 -8.76 13.10 13.30
CA ALA A 160 -8.36 13.65 14.59
C ALA A 160 -8.94 12.83 15.76
N ARG A 161 -10.23 12.48 15.71
CA ARG A 161 -10.89 11.61 16.71
C ARG A 161 -10.27 10.20 16.74
N TRP A 162 -10.01 9.64 15.57
CA TRP A 162 -9.41 8.31 15.44
C TRP A 162 -7.98 8.27 15.99
N LEU A 163 -7.16 9.30 15.71
CA LEU A 163 -5.80 9.43 16.25
C LEU A 163 -5.81 9.60 17.76
N ALA A 164 -6.68 10.47 18.28
CA ALA A 164 -6.85 10.69 19.72
C ALA A 164 -7.19 9.39 20.47
N ALA A 165 -8.08 8.56 19.88
CA ALA A 165 -8.46 7.27 20.45
C ALA A 165 -7.33 6.22 20.42
N LYS A 166 -6.31 6.38 19.56
CA LYS A 166 -5.14 5.49 19.48
C LYS A 166 -4.02 5.83 20.50
N GLY A 167 -4.11 6.97 21.15
CA GLY A 167 -3.17 7.42 22.19
C GLY A 167 -2.10 8.41 21.68
N ARG A 168 -1.39 9.01 22.63
CA ARG A 168 -0.47 10.16 22.42
C ARG A 168 0.71 9.90 21.48
N HIS A 169 1.02 8.64 21.19
CA HIS A 169 2.17 8.26 20.35
C HIS A 169 1.78 7.80 18.95
N ALA A 170 0.48 7.77 18.64
CA ALA A 170 0.04 7.41 17.30
C ALA A 170 0.37 8.51 16.30
N LYS A 171 1.23 8.21 15.33
CA LYS A 171 1.53 9.09 14.21
C LYS A 171 0.89 8.51 12.94
N PRO A 172 0.45 9.35 11.99
CA PRO A 172 0.05 8.88 10.69
C PRO A 172 1.23 8.19 10.00
N LEU A 173 0.98 7.03 9.39
CA LEU A 173 1.95 6.37 8.52
C LEU A 173 1.81 6.98 7.12
N GLU A 174 2.48 8.10 6.86
CA GLU A 174 2.28 8.90 5.65
C GLU A 174 2.87 8.26 4.39
N PHE A 175 3.89 7.41 4.52
CA PHE A 175 4.63 6.88 3.37
C PHE A 175 4.00 5.61 2.76
N LEU A 176 3.38 4.77 3.58
CA LEU A 176 2.88 3.44 3.20
C LEU A 176 1.34 3.33 3.19
N VAL A 177 0.65 4.45 3.35
CA VAL A 177 -0.81 4.55 3.32
C VAL A 177 -1.22 5.69 2.41
N GLY A 178 -2.44 5.64 1.91
CA GLY A 178 -2.99 6.71 1.10
C GLY A 178 -3.12 8.03 1.84
N GLU A 179 -3.26 9.06 1.06
CA GLU A 179 -3.54 10.42 1.52
C GLU A 179 -4.84 10.95 0.91
N TYR A 180 -5.30 12.09 1.41
CA TYR A 180 -6.32 12.88 0.73
C TYR A 180 -5.82 14.32 0.53
N GLY A 181 -6.25 14.95 -0.59
CA GLY A 181 -5.84 16.31 -0.95
C GLY A 181 -4.51 16.43 -1.70
N GLY A 182 -3.88 15.32 -2.10
CA GLY A 182 -2.67 15.35 -2.94
C GLY A 182 -2.96 15.68 -4.41
N PRO A 183 -1.91 15.89 -5.23
CA PRO A 183 -2.04 16.38 -6.61
C PRO A 183 -2.85 15.45 -7.52
N VAL A 184 -2.84 14.15 -7.26
CA VAL A 184 -3.57 13.13 -8.03
C VAL A 184 -4.85 12.64 -7.34
N GLN A 185 -5.39 13.45 -6.44
CA GLN A 185 -6.60 13.09 -5.69
C GLN A 185 -7.80 12.76 -6.58
N HIS A 186 -7.91 13.39 -7.74
CA HIS A 186 -9.00 13.14 -8.69
C HIS A 186 -9.06 11.70 -9.21
N ALA A 187 -7.97 10.96 -9.15
CA ALA A 187 -7.94 9.55 -9.52
C ALA A 187 -8.39 8.60 -8.39
N ARG A 188 -8.52 9.09 -7.16
CA ARG A 188 -9.03 8.30 -6.03
C ARG A 188 -10.54 8.35 -5.96
N ARG A 189 -11.14 7.26 -5.48
CA ARG A 189 -12.57 7.16 -5.23
C ARG A 189 -12.83 7.08 -3.73
N LEU A 190 -13.82 7.81 -3.24
CA LEU A 190 -14.16 7.89 -1.83
C LEU A 190 -15.54 7.31 -1.57
N PHE A 191 -15.60 6.31 -0.70
CA PHE A 191 -16.84 5.77 -0.17
C PHE A 191 -16.96 6.15 1.31
N VAL A 192 -18.10 6.73 1.68
CA VAL A 192 -18.42 7.16 3.05
C VAL A 192 -19.59 6.38 3.59
N GLY A 193 -19.53 6.06 4.86
CA GLY A 193 -20.66 5.53 5.63
C GLY A 193 -21.11 6.59 6.62
N THR A 194 -22.40 6.93 6.61
CA THR A 194 -23.01 7.91 7.53
C THR A 194 -24.12 7.25 8.34
N ILE A 195 -24.29 7.72 9.59
CA ILE A 195 -25.42 7.39 10.48
C ILE A 195 -25.98 8.72 10.96
N ASP A 196 -27.28 8.93 10.79
CA ASP A 196 -27.96 10.19 11.13
C ASP A 196 -27.28 11.44 10.54
N GLY A 197 -26.69 11.29 9.34
CA GLY A 197 -25.98 12.34 8.64
C GLY A 197 -24.50 12.52 9.07
N GLU A 198 -24.08 11.92 10.17
CA GLU A 198 -22.72 12.00 10.69
C GLU A 198 -21.80 10.94 10.07
N LEU A 199 -20.52 11.31 9.81
CA LEU A 199 -19.54 10.40 9.22
C LEU A 199 -19.11 9.31 10.21
N ALA A 200 -19.59 8.08 10.00
CA ALA A 200 -19.24 6.91 10.81
C ALA A 200 -17.97 6.20 10.33
N GLY A 201 -17.60 6.36 9.06
CA GLY A 201 -16.36 5.81 8.50
C GLY A 201 -16.24 6.09 7.02
N TYR A 202 -15.02 5.96 6.50
CA TYR A 202 -14.74 6.11 5.07
C TYR A 202 -13.63 5.18 4.60
N VAL A 203 -13.62 4.92 3.30
CA VAL A 203 -12.52 4.27 2.58
C VAL A 203 -12.25 5.05 1.30
N SER A 204 -11.00 5.41 1.11
CA SER A 204 -10.47 5.89 -0.17
C SER A 204 -9.86 4.72 -0.92
N TYR A 205 -10.10 4.67 -2.21
CA TYR A 205 -9.53 3.68 -3.12
C TYR A 205 -8.70 4.37 -4.18
N SER A 206 -7.49 3.89 -4.40
CA SER A 206 -6.63 4.34 -5.49
C SER A 206 -6.56 3.29 -6.62
N PRO A 207 -6.24 3.69 -7.86
CA PRO A 207 -6.07 2.75 -8.96
C PRO A 207 -4.94 1.75 -8.67
N ALA A 208 -5.13 0.49 -9.04
CA ALA A 208 -4.10 -0.53 -9.11
C ALA A 208 -3.90 -0.92 -10.57
N TYR A 209 -2.63 -0.95 -11.00
CA TYR A 209 -2.22 -1.19 -12.39
C TYR A 209 -1.64 -2.61 -12.55
N GLY A 210 -1.10 -2.89 -13.75
CA GLY A 210 -0.33 -4.09 -14.05
C GLY A 210 -1.18 -5.32 -14.31
N SER A 211 -0.68 -6.48 -13.91
CA SER A 211 -1.27 -7.79 -14.21
C SER A 211 -2.62 -8.04 -13.52
N ARG A 212 -2.90 -7.33 -12.43
CA ARG A 212 -4.17 -7.39 -11.70
C ARG A 212 -4.80 -6.01 -11.54
N PRO A 213 -5.27 -5.40 -12.65
CA PRO A 213 -5.80 -4.04 -12.61
C PRO A 213 -7.12 -3.98 -11.83
N GLY A 214 -7.31 -2.88 -11.11
CA GLY A 214 -8.49 -2.67 -10.27
C GLY A 214 -8.30 -1.53 -9.27
N TRP A 215 -8.68 -1.77 -8.03
CA TRP A 215 -8.65 -0.76 -6.98
C TRP A 215 -7.88 -1.24 -5.75
N LEU A 216 -7.12 -0.35 -5.14
CA LEU A 216 -6.47 -0.58 -3.85
C LEU A 216 -7.28 0.10 -2.74
N HIS A 217 -7.61 -0.65 -1.68
CA HIS A 217 -8.07 -0.10 -0.41
C HIS A 217 -6.90 0.67 0.23
N ASP A 218 -6.89 1.96 0.03
CA ASP A 218 -5.75 2.84 0.19
C ASP A 218 -5.73 3.46 1.59
N LEU A 219 -6.75 4.24 1.94
CA LEU A 219 -6.88 4.91 3.23
C LEU A 219 -8.25 4.64 3.82
N SER A 220 -8.30 4.26 5.09
CA SER A 220 -9.57 4.03 5.76
C SER A 220 -9.58 4.49 7.21
N ARG A 221 -10.70 5.03 7.66
CA ARG A 221 -10.95 5.42 9.04
C ARG A 221 -12.37 5.09 9.46
N ARG A 222 -12.53 4.78 10.73
CA ARG A 222 -13.82 4.53 11.36
C ARG A 222 -13.91 5.36 12.64
N ALA A 223 -15.10 5.89 12.93
CA ALA A 223 -15.39 6.52 14.22
C ALA A 223 -15.11 5.53 15.37
N PRO A 224 -14.37 5.93 16.42
CA PRO A 224 -14.03 5.04 17.53
C PRO A 224 -15.26 4.43 18.21
N ASP A 225 -16.31 5.22 18.34
CA ASP A 225 -17.60 4.92 18.94
C ASP A 225 -18.66 4.37 17.96
N GLY A 226 -18.30 4.24 16.67
CA GLY A 226 -19.21 3.73 15.65
C GLY A 226 -19.53 2.24 15.82
N PRO A 227 -20.73 1.81 15.34
CA PRO A 227 -21.15 0.42 15.45
C PRO A 227 -20.21 -0.52 14.69
N PRO A 228 -20.13 -1.80 15.11
CA PRO A 228 -19.37 -2.79 14.35
C PRO A 228 -20.02 -3.03 12.99
N GLY A 229 -19.17 -3.21 11.96
CA GLY A 229 -19.62 -3.51 10.60
C GLY A 229 -19.62 -2.33 9.64
N VAL A 230 -19.34 -1.11 10.09
CA VAL A 230 -19.23 0.09 9.22
C VAL A 230 -18.22 -0.14 8.09
N MET A 231 -16.99 -0.53 8.43
CA MET A 231 -15.96 -0.73 7.41
C MET A 231 -16.26 -1.90 6.48
N GLU A 232 -16.88 -2.93 7.01
CA GLU A 232 -17.33 -4.08 6.23
C GLU A 232 -18.45 -3.68 5.24
N ALA A 233 -19.40 -2.85 5.67
CA ALA A 233 -20.45 -2.35 4.79
C ALA A 233 -19.90 -1.42 3.70
N VAL A 234 -18.99 -0.48 4.05
CA VAL A 234 -18.35 0.41 3.08
C VAL A 234 -17.59 -0.38 2.01
N ASN A 235 -16.78 -1.37 2.42
CA ASN A 235 -16.07 -2.21 1.46
C ASN A 235 -17.01 -3.06 0.61
N ALA A 236 -18.06 -3.64 1.19
CA ALA A 236 -19.00 -4.46 0.43
C ALA A 236 -19.73 -3.64 -0.65
N THR A 237 -20.12 -2.40 -0.33
CA THR A 237 -20.73 -1.48 -1.31
C THR A 237 -19.73 -1.11 -2.40
N ALA A 238 -18.50 -0.72 -2.05
CA ALA A 238 -17.46 -0.39 -3.03
C ALA A 238 -17.15 -1.58 -3.95
N MET A 239 -17.01 -2.79 -3.39
CA MET A 239 -16.78 -4.02 -4.18
C MET A 239 -17.93 -4.30 -5.18
N ALA A 240 -19.18 -4.06 -4.77
CA ALA A 240 -20.34 -4.21 -5.65
C ALA A 240 -20.28 -3.19 -6.80
N THR A 241 -20.06 -1.91 -6.49
CA THR A 241 -19.90 -0.84 -7.47
C THR A 241 -18.77 -1.14 -8.47
N PHE A 242 -17.58 -1.46 -7.96
CA PHE A 242 -16.43 -1.76 -8.82
C PHE A 242 -16.67 -2.97 -9.75
N ARG A 243 -17.33 -4.02 -9.23
CA ARG A 243 -17.68 -5.19 -10.04
C ARG A 243 -18.70 -4.85 -11.12
N GLU A 244 -19.70 -4.04 -10.81
CA GLU A 244 -20.72 -3.58 -11.76
C GLU A 244 -20.11 -2.74 -12.89
N GLU A 245 -19.06 -1.99 -12.59
CA GLU A 245 -18.28 -1.22 -13.55
C GLU A 245 -17.23 -2.06 -14.32
N GLY A 246 -17.13 -3.36 -14.05
CA GLY A 246 -16.22 -4.27 -14.74
C GLY A 246 -14.80 -4.35 -14.15
N ALA A 247 -14.53 -3.73 -13.02
CA ALA A 247 -13.24 -3.91 -12.35
C ALA A 247 -13.07 -5.35 -11.87
N ARG A 248 -11.88 -5.92 -12.11
CA ARG A 248 -11.60 -7.32 -11.79
C ARG A 248 -11.08 -7.52 -10.37
N TRP A 249 -10.22 -6.63 -9.88
CA TRP A 249 -9.54 -6.84 -8.61
C TRP A 249 -9.80 -5.74 -7.60
N LEU A 250 -9.95 -6.15 -6.33
CA LEU A 250 -9.78 -5.28 -5.18
C LEU A 250 -8.59 -5.76 -4.35
N HIS A 251 -7.63 -4.89 -4.17
CA HIS A 251 -6.43 -5.12 -3.36
C HIS A 251 -6.64 -4.53 -1.96
N PHE A 252 -6.30 -5.30 -0.94
CA PHE A 252 -6.23 -4.83 0.45
C PHE A 252 -4.81 -4.39 0.85
N GLY A 253 -3.88 -4.45 -0.12
CA GLY A 253 -2.50 -4.03 0.04
C GLY A 253 -1.69 -4.88 1.01
N PHE A 254 -0.51 -4.39 1.28
CA PHE A 254 0.52 -5.03 2.08
C PHE A 254 0.14 -5.19 3.57
N THR A 255 0.55 -6.30 4.18
CA THR A 255 0.58 -6.51 5.63
C THR A 255 1.95 -7.09 6.01
N PRO A 256 2.75 -6.37 6.80
CA PRO A 256 4.06 -6.85 7.22
C PRO A 256 3.93 -8.07 8.12
N PHE A 257 4.95 -8.93 8.06
CA PHE A 257 5.13 -10.12 8.91
C PHE A 257 4.04 -11.18 8.75
N THR A 258 3.33 -11.18 7.61
CA THR A 258 2.28 -12.17 7.31
C THR A 258 2.53 -12.83 5.96
N GLY A 259 1.98 -14.04 5.74
CA GLY A 259 2.13 -14.77 4.49
C GLY A 259 3.58 -15.16 4.18
N LEU A 260 4.42 -15.25 5.20
CA LEU A 260 5.82 -15.67 5.05
C LEU A 260 5.87 -17.14 4.68
N SER A 261 6.68 -17.49 3.65
CA SER A 261 6.90 -18.87 3.22
C SER A 261 8.34 -19.09 2.79
N PRO A 262 8.92 -20.25 3.08
CA PRO A 262 10.21 -20.64 2.52
C PRO A 262 10.22 -20.66 0.98
N ASP A 263 9.06 -20.88 0.33
CA ASP A 263 8.92 -20.89 -1.13
C ASP A 263 9.19 -19.53 -1.77
N PHE A 264 9.15 -18.46 -0.96
CA PHE A 264 9.44 -17.09 -1.38
C PHE A 264 10.84 -16.62 -0.96
N ALA A 265 11.70 -17.55 -0.52
CA ALA A 265 13.09 -17.26 -0.22
C ALA A 265 13.83 -16.80 -1.49
N THR A 266 14.71 -15.83 -1.35
CA THR A 266 15.53 -15.29 -2.45
C THR A 266 16.96 -15.83 -2.37
N THR A 267 17.73 -15.72 -3.44
CA THR A 267 19.12 -16.20 -3.46
C THR A 267 20.06 -15.35 -2.63
N SER A 268 19.71 -14.07 -2.44
CA SER A 268 20.49 -13.09 -1.68
C SER A 268 20.00 -12.87 -0.24
N GLU A 269 19.01 -13.66 0.21
CA GLU A 269 18.39 -13.41 1.52
C GLU A 269 19.37 -13.49 2.70
N SER A 270 19.17 -12.63 3.68
CA SER A 270 19.81 -12.73 4.99
C SER A 270 19.01 -13.69 5.89
N ARG A 271 19.62 -14.82 6.26
CA ARG A 271 19.01 -15.81 7.17
C ARG A 271 18.66 -15.20 8.54
N TRP A 272 19.52 -14.31 9.04
CA TRP A 272 19.27 -13.61 10.29
C TRP A 272 18.07 -12.67 10.18
N PHE A 273 17.96 -11.90 9.09
CA PHE A 273 16.85 -11.00 8.88
C PHE A 273 15.53 -11.79 8.69
N ARG A 274 15.55 -12.91 7.95
CA ARG A 274 14.40 -13.82 7.85
C ARG A 274 13.94 -14.30 9.23
N TRP A 275 14.88 -14.76 10.06
CA TRP A 275 14.56 -15.17 11.43
C TRP A 275 13.90 -14.01 12.22
N LEU A 276 14.48 -12.80 12.16
CA LEU A 276 13.93 -11.63 12.82
C LEU A 276 12.48 -11.33 12.37
N VAL A 277 12.23 -11.31 11.06
CA VAL A 277 10.90 -11.07 10.48
C VAL A 277 9.89 -12.14 10.92
N THR A 278 10.31 -13.42 10.99
CA THR A 278 9.47 -14.51 11.51
C THR A 278 9.13 -14.28 12.98
N GLN A 279 10.11 -13.94 13.83
CA GLN A 279 9.85 -13.64 15.25
C GLN A 279 8.91 -12.44 15.44
N LEU A 280 9.03 -11.40 14.60
CA LEU A 280 8.12 -10.26 14.60
C LEU A 280 6.70 -10.66 14.18
N GLY A 281 6.55 -11.58 13.24
CA GLY A 281 5.25 -12.14 12.84
C GLY A 281 4.57 -12.93 13.97
N GLU A 282 5.34 -13.74 14.69
CA GLU A 282 4.81 -14.60 15.74
C GLU A 282 4.56 -13.86 17.08
N ARG A 283 5.42 -12.92 17.43
CA ARG A 283 5.46 -12.28 18.76
C ARG A 283 5.28 -10.76 18.74
N GLY A 284 5.29 -10.14 17.56
CA GLY A 284 5.33 -8.69 17.38
C GLY A 284 3.99 -7.96 17.53
N ALA A 285 2.94 -8.59 18.04
CA ALA A 285 1.60 -8.00 18.15
C ALA A 285 1.56 -6.66 18.91
N ALA A 286 2.48 -6.47 19.87
CA ALA A 286 2.63 -5.22 20.62
C ALA A 286 3.32 -4.10 19.80
N ILE A 287 4.13 -4.47 18.79
CA ILE A 287 4.88 -3.51 17.96
C ILE A 287 4.03 -3.07 16.76
N TYR A 288 3.33 -4.03 16.14
CA TYR A 288 2.48 -3.77 14.97
C TYR A 288 1.26 -4.71 14.96
N PRO A 289 0.04 -4.20 14.76
CA PRO A 289 -1.19 -4.99 14.81
C PRO A 289 -1.42 -5.83 13.53
N ALA A 290 -0.38 -6.53 13.05
CA ALA A 290 -0.41 -7.35 11.84
C ALA A 290 -1.55 -8.38 11.88
N ALA A 291 -1.73 -9.04 13.01
CA ALA A 291 -2.78 -10.04 13.20
C ALA A 291 -4.19 -9.46 13.00
N THR A 292 -4.44 -8.25 13.50
CA THR A 292 -5.73 -7.57 13.34
C THR A 292 -5.97 -7.18 11.88
N GLN A 293 -4.95 -6.67 11.18
CA GLN A 293 -5.05 -6.33 9.76
C GLN A 293 -5.23 -7.58 8.91
N LEU A 294 -4.45 -8.63 9.17
CA LEU A 294 -4.60 -9.92 8.48
C LEU A 294 -6.00 -10.50 8.69
N ALA A 295 -6.49 -10.53 9.94
CA ALA A 295 -7.84 -11.00 10.24
C ALA A 295 -8.93 -10.20 9.52
N TYR A 296 -8.73 -8.88 9.33
CA TYR A 296 -9.65 -8.07 8.54
C TYR A 296 -9.63 -8.48 7.06
N LYS A 297 -8.44 -8.68 6.47
CA LYS A 297 -8.30 -9.08 5.06
C LYS A 297 -8.81 -10.49 4.80
N GLN A 298 -8.54 -11.43 5.69
CA GLN A 298 -8.99 -12.81 5.61
C GLN A 298 -10.52 -12.97 5.63
N LYS A 299 -11.27 -12.05 6.24
CA LYS A 299 -12.76 -12.06 6.20
C LYS A 299 -13.31 -12.01 4.77
N TRP A 300 -12.53 -11.47 3.83
CA TRP A 300 -12.92 -11.31 2.43
C TRP A 300 -12.50 -12.50 1.57
N ALA A 301 -11.92 -13.55 2.17
CA ALA A 301 -11.40 -14.74 1.49
C ALA A 301 -10.56 -14.37 0.25
N PRO A 302 -9.40 -13.73 0.41
CA PRO A 302 -8.59 -13.24 -0.70
C PRO A 302 -8.26 -14.39 -1.67
N HIS A 303 -8.38 -14.12 -2.97
CA HIS A 303 -8.10 -15.08 -4.04
C HIS A 303 -6.64 -15.07 -4.48
N ALA A 304 -5.93 -14.00 -4.15
CA ALA A 304 -4.49 -13.89 -4.39
C ALA A 304 -3.78 -13.38 -3.14
N VAL A 305 -2.68 -14.04 -2.81
CA VAL A 305 -1.72 -13.62 -1.77
C VAL A 305 -0.36 -13.60 -2.46
N THR A 306 0.26 -12.42 -2.52
CA THR A 306 1.55 -12.22 -3.19
C THR A 306 2.59 -11.78 -2.19
N PRO A 307 3.84 -12.30 -2.26
CA PRO A 307 4.90 -11.90 -1.36
C PRO A 307 5.33 -10.45 -1.62
N ASP A 308 5.64 -9.74 -0.55
CA ASP A 308 6.28 -8.43 -0.61
C ASP A 308 7.66 -8.50 0.03
N TYR A 309 8.61 -7.81 -0.59
CA TYR A 309 10.02 -7.86 -0.25
C TYR A 309 10.55 -6.52 0.23
N ILE A 310 11.61 -6.59 1.02
CA ILE A 310 12.52 -5.50 1.34
C ILE A 310 13.86 -5.79 0.67
N ALA A 311 14.44 -4.79 0.01
CA ALA A 311 15.77 -4.90 -0.58
C ALA A 311 16.70 -3.86 0.05
N VAL A 312 17.85 -4.29 0.56
CA VAL A 312 18.81 -3.43 1.25
C VAL A 312 20.17 -3.50 0.55
N HIS A 313 20.71 -2.36 0.15
CA HIS A 313 22.02 -2.32 -0.48
C HIS A 313 23.13 -2.60 0.55
N PRO A 314 24.08 -3.52 0.27
CA PRO A 314 25.05 -4.03 1.26
C PRO A 314 26.14 -3.03 1.67
N THR A 315 26.31 -1.88 0.99
CA THR A 315 27.20 -0.80 1.49
C THR A 315 26.78 -0.26 2.86
N ALA A 316 25.68 -0.79 3.39
CA ALA A 316 25.32 -0.72 4.79
C ALA A 316 26.09 -1.74 5.65
N SER A 317 27.30 -2.19 5.29
CA SER A 317 28.04 -3.10 6.15
C SER A 317 28.13 -2.51 7.55
N LEU A 318 27.55 -3.20 8.49
CA LEU A 318 27.88 -3.07 9.90
C LEU A 318 29.36 -3.45 10.04
N ARG A 319 30.27 -2.48 9.91
CA ARG A 319 31.58 -2.50 10.53
C ARG A 319 31.52 -1.72 11.81
#